data_1e7e4bcb9c1c0d4782106aa9e04d54e8
#
_entry.id   1e7e4bcb9c1c0d4782106aa9e04d54e8
#
_cell.length_a   1.000
_cell.length_b   1.000
_cell.length_c   1.000
_cell.angle_alpha   90.00
_cell.angle_beta   90.00
_cell.angle_gamma   90.00
#
_symmetry.space_group_name_H-M   'P 1'
#
loop_
_entity.id
_entity.type
_entity.pdbx_description
1 polymer ?
#
loop_
_entity_poly.entity_id
_entity_poly.type
_entity_poly.pdbx_seq_one_letter_code
_entity_poly.pdbx_strand_id
1 'polypeptide(L)'
;MTTDDSTSRATRIGTYLILGFAFVALLGIGLATFRTGKTNQEATAKADQLVATFGLPESAEARIAKVLGDDGGIACEAPNNSLARSELLATLSNGAGGPGARPVVADEQAMSGMQQIINIYCPEQADDFQKFVDDLKLANTAK
;
A
#
# COMPACT_ATOMS: atom_id res chain seq x y z
N MET A 1 -45.49 -38.24 -31.27
CA MET A 1 -45.17 -36.85 -31.52
C MET A 1 -44.99 -36.08 -30.21
N THR A 2 -44.00 -36.42 -29.39
CA THR A 2 -43.79 -35.85 -28.03
C THR A 2 -42.32 -35.53 -27.72
N THR A 3 -41.43 -35.51 -28.72
CA THR A 3 -39.99 -35.26 -28.53
C THR A 3 -39.60 -33.81 -28.70
N ASP A 4 -40.43 -32.93 -29.24
CA ASP A 4 -40.08 -31.53 -29.52
C ASP A 4 -40.17 -30.61 -28.28
N ASP A 5 -41.04 -30.90 -27.34
CA ASP A 5 -41.27 -30.02 -26.17
C ASP A 5 -40.17 -30.12 -25.12
N SER A 6 -39.58 -31.31 -24.95
CA SER A 6 -38.45 -31.51 -23.98
C SER A 6 -37.14 -30.84 -24.47
N THR A 7 -36.88 -30.89 -25.74
CA THR A 7 -35.71 -30.23 -26.37
C THR A 7 -35.80 -28.72 -26.26
N SER A 8 -36.98 -28.16 -26.44
CA SER A 8 -37.27 -26.72 -26.32
C SER A 8 -37.05 -26.22 -24.86
N ARG A 9 -37.46 -26.98 -23.87
CA ARG A 9 -37.25 -26.64 -22.45
C ARG A 9 -35.79 -26.73 -22.05
N ALA A 10 -35.07 -27.75 -22.44
CA ALA A 10 -33.67 -27.92 -22.17
C ALA A 10 -32.81 -26.77 -22.77
N THR A 11 -33.13 -26.39 -24.01
CA THR A 11 -32.45 -25.28 -24.69
C THR A 11 -32.71 -23.93 -23.98
N ARG A 12 -33.95 -23.66 -23.56
CA ARG A 12 -34.29 -22.45 -22.81
C ARG A 12 -33.58 -22.38 -21.47
N ILE A 13 -33.55 -23.47 -20.71
CA ILE A 13 -32.83 -23.54 -19.42
C ILE A 13 -31.33 -23.32 -19.63
N GLY A 14 -30.75 -23.95 -20.66
CA GLY A 14 -29.33 -23.76 -21.00
C GLY A 14 -29.02 -22.29 -21.37
N THR A 15 -29.87 -21.64 -22.12
CA THR A 15 -29.70 -20.21 -22.47
C THR A 15 -29.77 -19.31 -21.25
N TYR A 16 -30.72 -19.53 -20.34
CA TYR A 16 -30.81 -18.74 -19.11
C TYR A 16 -29.62 -18.97 -18.15
N LEU A 17 -29.10 -20.18 -18.09
CA LEU A 17 -27.90 -20.47 -17.27
C LEU A 17 -26.66 -19.76 -17.84
N ILE A 18 -26.47 -19.77 -19.16
CA ILE A 18 -25.36 -19.06 -19.84
C ILE A 18 -25.48 -17.56 -19.61
N LEU A 19 -26.67 -16.98 -19.82
CA LEU A 19 -26.92 -15.55 -19.60
C LEU A 19 -26.71 -15.16 -18.12
N GLY A 20 -27.19 -15.98 -17.19
CA GLY A 20 -27.00 -15.76 -15.76
C GLY A 20 -25.52 -15.78 -15.38
N PHE A 21 -24.76 -16.75 -15.88
CA PHE A 21 -23.32 -16.83 -15.62
C PHE A 21 -22.55 -15.66 -16.23
N ALA A 22 -22.88 -15.27 -17.46
CA ALA A 22 -22.28 -14.10 -18.11
C ALA A 22 -22.56 -12.81 -17.33
N PHE A 23 -23.78 -12.64 -16.81
CA PHE A 23 -24.15 -11.48 -16.01
C PHE A 23 -23.37 -11.41 -14.69
N VAL A 24 -23.26 -12.54 -13.98
CA VAL A 24 -22.47 -12.62 -12.74
C VAL A 24 -20.98 -12.34 -13.00
N ALA A 25 -20.43 -12.86 -14.10
CA ALA A 25 -19.05 -12.59 -14.49
C ALA A 25 -18.81 -11.09 -14.78
N LEU A 26 -19.72 -10.45 -15.52
CA LEU A 26 -19.65 -9.02 -15.81
C LEU A 26 -19.75 -8.16 -14.53
N LEU A 27 -20.63 -8.52 -13.61
CA LEU A 27 -20.73 -7.85 -12.30
C LEU A 27 -19.42 -8.00 -11.50
N GLY A 28 -18.84 -9.19 -11.48
CA GLY A 28 -17.57 -9.45 -10.79
C GLY A 28 -16.41 -8.60 -11.35
N ILE A 29 -16.30 -8.54 -12.68
CA ILE A 29 -15.29 -7.70 -13.35
C ILE A 29 -15.54 -6.22 -13.06
N GLY A 30 -16.80 -5.76 -13.16
CA GLY A 30 -17.16 -4.37 -12.87
C GLY A 30 -16.82 -3.94 -11.44
N LEU A 31 -17.09 -4.79 -10.45
CA LEU A 31 -16.74 -4.52 -9.05
C LEU A 31 -15.22 -4.51 -8.81
N ALA A 32 -14.49 -5.43 -9.46
CA ALA A 32 -13.04 -5.48 -9.35
C ALA A 32 -12.39 -4.21 -9.93
N THR A 33 -12.80 -3.79 -11.13
CA THR A 33 -12.27 -2.58 -11.77
C THR A 33 -12.63 -1.31 -11.00
N PHE A 34 -13.82 -1.24 -10.41
CA PHE A 34 -14.23 -0.10 -9.58
C PHE A 34 -13.38 0.01 -8.31
N ARG A 35 -13.12 -1.10 -7.63
CA ARG A 35 -12.23 -1.12 -6.44
C ARG A 35 -10.82 -0.67 -6.79
N THR A 36 -10.23 -1.25 -7.84
CA THR A 36 -8.88 -0.87 -8.29
C THR A 36 -8.78 0.60 -8.68
N GLY A 37 -9.84 1.15 -9.31
CA GLY A 37 -9.88 2.57 -9.65
C GLY A 37 -9.90 3.48 -8.42
N LYS A 38 -10.63 3.10 -7.37
CA LYS A 38 -10.70 3.85 -6.11
C LYS A 38 -9.36 3.84 -5.37
N THR A 39 -8.76 2.66 -5.19
CA THR A 39 -7.47 2.54 -4.51
C THR A 39 -6.37 3.32 -5.24
N ASN A 40 -6.36 3.30 -6.57
CA ASN A 40 -5.41 4.09 -7.34
C ASN A 40 -5.60 5.61 -7.17
N GLN A 41 -6.84 6.09 -7.10
CA GLN A 41 -7.12 7.52 -6.86
C GLN A 41 -6.70 7.96 -5.46
N GLU A 42 -6.96 7.14 -4.45
CA GLU A 42 -6.55 7.40 -3.07
C GLU A 42 -5.03 7.39 -2.94
N ALA A 43 -4.35 6.40 -3.53
CA ALA A 43 -2.89 6.33 -3.59
C ALA A 43 -2.27 7.58 -4.24
N THR A 44 -2.82 8.02 -5.36
CA THR A 44 -2.36 9.23 -6.08
C THR A 44 -2.58 10.49 -5.23
N ALA A 45 -3.75 10.66 -4.62
CA ALA A 45 -4.05 11.83 -3.78
C ALA A 45 -3.14 11.93 -2.55
N LYS A 46 -2.83 10.80 -1.89
CA LYS A 46 -1.89 10.76 -0.77
C LYS A 46 -0.45 11.02 -1.23
N ALA A 47 -0.05 10.49 -2.39
CA ALA A 47 1.26 10.73 -2.97
C ALA A 47 1.45 12.21 -3.35
N ASP A 48 0.42 12.87 -3.90
CA ASP A 48 0.43 14.30 -4.20
C ASP A 48 0.63 15.14 -2.92
N GLN A 49 -0.02 14.76 -1.83
CA GLN A 49 0.18 15.37 -0.52
C GLN A 49 1.63 15.26 -0.03
N LEU A 50 2.28 14.11 -0.24
CA LEU A 50 3.70 13.93 0.10
C LEU A 50 4.60 14.78 -0.80
N VAL A 51 4.34 14.81 -2.11
CA VAL A 51 5.08 15.63 -3.08
C VAL A 51 5.04 17.10 -2.66
N ALA A 52 3.85 17.62 -2.31
CA ALA A 52 3.67 18.97 -1.84
C ALA A 52 4.40 19.25 -0.50
N THR A 53 4.33 18.32 0.44
CA THR A 53 4.94 18.45 1.77
C THR A 53 6.45 18.48 1.72
N PHE A 54 7.06 17.63 0.88
CA PHE A 54 8.52 17.52 0.75
C PHE A 54 9.10 18.43 -0.37
N GLY A 55 8.26 19.13 -1.11
CA GLY A 55 8.70 19.93 -2.26
C GLY A 55 9.34 19.10 -3.37
N LEU A 56 8.86 17.88 -3.58
CA LEU A 56 9.39 16.97 -4.60
C LEU A 56 8.84 17.35 -5.99
N PRO A 57 9.55 16.96 -7.07
CA PRO A 57 9.01 17.14 -8.40
C PRO A 57 7.78 16.28 -8.65
N GLU A 58 6.78 16.76 -9.41
CA GLU A 58 5.56 16.05 -9.77
C GLU A 58 5.83 14.64 -10.35
N SER A 59 6.95 14.46 -11.03
CA SER A 59 7.39 13.16 -11.55
C SER A 59 7.63 12.09 -10.46
N ALA A 60 7.72 12.48 -9.19
CA ALA A 60 7.86 11.57 -8.06
C ALA A 60 6.52 10.95 -7.63
N GLU A 61 5.38 11.62 -7.87
CA GLU A 61 4.03 11.22 -7.45
C GLU A 61 3.70 9.78 -7.88
N ALA A 62 3.82 9.47 -9.17
CA ALA A 62 3.49 8.15 -9.68
C ALA A 62 4.37 7.03 -9.08
N ARG A 63 5.61 7.33 -8.73
CA ARG A 63 6.51 6.38 -8.08
C ARG A 63 6.15 6.18 -6.63
N ILE A 64 5.82 7.25 -5.91
CA ILE A 64 5.36 7.23 -4.52
C ILE A 64 4.05 6.44 -4.43
N ALA A 65 3.05 6.77 -5.26
CA ALA A 65 1.77 6.06 -5.32
C ALA A 65 1.93 4.56 -5.60
N LYS A 66 2.90 4.20 -6.46
CA LYS A 66 3.18 2.79 -6.77
C LYS A 66 3.85 2.04 -5.62
N VAL A 67 4.70 2.70 -4.82
CA VAL A 67 5.45 2.08 -3.72
C VAL A 67 4.63 2.01 -2.44
N LEU A 68 3.93 3.09 -2.11
CA LEU A 68 3.16 3.20 -0.87
C LEU A 68 1.70 2.72 -1.01
N GLY A 69 1.17 2.64 -2.24
CA GLY A 69 -0.22 2.26 -2.45
C GLY A 69 -1.20 3.27 -1.83
N ASP A 70 -2.37 2.80 -1.45
CA ASP A 70 -3.39 3.56 -0.72
C ASP A 70 -3.28 3.39 0.80
N ASP A 71 -2.57 2.35 1.25
CA ASP A 71 -2.41 1.94 2.64
C ASP A 71 -1.08 2.35 3.30
N GLY A 72 -0.14 2.88 2.52
CA GLY A 72 1.19 3.28 2.99
C GLY A 72 2.22 2.14 3.05
N GLY A 73 1.85 0.94 2.64
CA GLY A 73 2.73 -0.23 2.53
C GLY A 73 3.55 -0.47 3.81
N ILE A 74 4.83 -0.73 3.65
CA ILE A 74 5.76 -1.04 4.76
C ILE A 74 5.79 0.06 5.84
N ALA A 75 5.55 1.32 5.48
CA ALA A 75 5.56 2.42 6.46
C ALA A 75 4.43 2.30 7.49
N CYS A 76 3.29 1.74 7.07
CA CYS A 76 2.10 1.55 7.90
C CYS A 76 1.93 0.11 8.40
N GLU A 77 2.69 -0.83 7.87
CA GLU A 77 2.62 -2.25 8.22
C GLU A 77 3.27 -2.51 9.58
N ALA A 78 2.59 -2.08 10.63
CA ALA A 78 2.95 -2.26 12.04
C ALA A 78 4.35 -1.74 12.44
N PRO A 79 4.54 -0.44 12.67
CA PRO A 79 5.82 0.14 13.15
C PRO A 79 6.28 -0.49 14.47
N ASN A 80 5.41 -1.20 15.18
CA ASN A 80 5.70 -1.93 16.41
C ASN A 80 6.11 -3.39 16.21
N ASN A 81 6.04 -3.93 14.98
CA ASN A 81 6.50 -5.28 14.71
C ASN A 81 8.04 -5.31 14.68
N SER A 82 8.65 -6.16 15.49
CA SER A 82 10.11 -6.29 15.60
C SER A 82 10.80 -6.63 14.27
N LEU A 83 10.13 -7.36 13.39
CA LEU A 83 10.63 -7.69 12.05
C LEU A 83 10.59 -6.47 11.13
N ALA A 84 9.48 -5.73 11.09
CA ALA A 84 9.36 -4.50 10.29
C ALA A 84 10.35 -3.44 10.76
N ARG A 85 10.57 -3.32 12.08
CA ARG A 85 11.60 -2.45 12.66
C ARG A 85 13.01 -2.86 12.23
N SER A 86 13.33 -4.14 12.24
CA SER A 86 14.65 -4.62 11.82
C SER A 86 14.90 -4.39 10.35
N GLU A 87 13.89 -4.54 9.51
CA GLU A 87 13.98 -4.28 8.08
C GLU A 87 14.10 -2.78 7.79
N LEU A 88 13.31 -1.95 8.47
CA LEU A 88 13.43 -0.50 8.39
C LEU A 88 14.83 -0.02 8.80
N LEU A 89 15.34 -0.49 9.93
CA LEU A 89 16.68 -0.16 10.41
C LEU A 89 17.77 -0.68 9.45
N ALA A 90 17.58 -1.86 8.86
CA ALA A 90 18.51 -2.40 7.88
C ALA A 90 18.54 -1.56 6.59
N THR A 91 17.41 -1.07 6.12
CA THR A 91 17.32 -0.19 4.95
C THR A 91 17.92 1.19 5.21
N LEU A 92 17.71 1.74 6.40
CA LEU A 92 18.27 3.04 6.81
C LEU A 92 19.78 2.97 7.11
N SER A 93 20.29 1.80 7.49
CA SER A 93 21.72 1.60 7.82
C SER A 93 22.62 1.31 6.61
N ASN A 94 22.15 1.38 5.40
CA ASN A 94 22.90 1.06 4.17
C ASN A 94 23.60 -0.30 4.20
N GLY A 95 22.98 -1.31 4.80
CA GLY A 95 23.51 -2.68 4.78
C GLY A 95 24.80 -2.88 5.57
N ALA A 96 25.18 -2.01 6.49
CA ALA A 96 26.37 -2.13 7.33
C ALA A 96 26.23 -3.21 8.43
N GLY A 97 25.46 -4.28 8.16
CA GLY A 97 25.26 -5.43 9.02
C GLY A 97 26.32 -6.51 8.77
N GLY A 98 27.52 -6.34 9.29
CA GLY A 98 28.58 -7.36 9.30
C GLY A 98 29.15 -7.58 10.72
N PRO A 99 29.96 -8.63 10.94
CA PRO A 99 30.68 -8.81 12.20
C PRO A 99 31.64 -7.62 12.41
N GLY A 100 31.32 -6.75 13.37
CA GLY A 100 31.96 -5.45 13.59
C GLY A 100 31.08 -4.26 13.25
N ALA A 101 29.78 -4.48 13.07
CA ALA A 101 28.80 -3.43 12.78
C ALA A 101 28.91 -2.27 13.78
N ARG A 102 29.12 -1.08 13.28
CA ARG A 102 28.99 0.14 14.06
C ARG A 102 27.53 0.28 14.51
N PRO A 103 27.26 0.83 15.71
CA PRO A 103 25.89 1.08 16.11
C PRO A 103 25.19 1.89 15.00
N VAL A 104 24.04 1.40 14.57
CA VAL A 104 23.22 2.08 13.56
C VAL A 104 22.76 3.38 14.19
N VAL A 105 23.19 4.47 13.60
CA VAL A 105 22.73 5.81 13.96
C VAL A 105 21.64 6.14 12.95
N ALA A 106 20.40 6.22 13.41
CA ALA A 106 19.29 6.63 12.56
C ALA A 106 19.43 8.11 12.23
N ASP A 107 19.25 8.46 10.97
CA ASP A 107 19.25 9.84 10.51
C ASP A 107 17.97 10.55 10.94
N GLU A 108 18.09 11.70 11.57
CA GLU A 108 16.96 12.50 12.04
C GLU A 108 16.04 12.91 10.89
N GLN A 109 16.59 13.24 9.71
CA GLN A 109 15.79 13.60 8.56
C GLN A 109 15.02 12.40 7.99
N ALA A 110 15.62 11.22 7.99
CA ALA A 110 14.95 10.00 7.56
C ALA A 110 13.78 9.64 8.50
N MET A 111 13.97 9.80 9.81
CA MET A 111 12.91 9.58 10.80
C MET A 111 11.78 10.61 10.66
N SER A 112 12.11 11.89 10.47
CA SER A 112 11.15 12.95 10.21
C SER A 112 10.36 12.69 8.92
N GLY A 113 11.03 12.23 7.86
CA GLY A 113 10.38 11.84 6.62
C GLY A 113 9.39 10.68 6.80
N MET A 114 9.78 9.65 7.56
CA MET A 114 8.91 8.52 7.87
C MET A 114 7.70 8.95 8.71
N GLN A 115 7.90 9.82 9.70
CA GLN A 115 6.80 10.40 10.49
C GLN A 115 5.76 11.10 9.61
N GLN A 116 6.20 11.85 8.60
CA GLN A 116 5.31 12.52 7.66
C GLN A 116 4.51 11.51 6.83
N ILE A 117 5.15 10.43 6.36
CA ILE A 117 4.46 9.37 5.63
C ILE A 117 3.38 8.73 6.51
N ILE A 118 3.71 8.40 7.76
CA ILE A 118 2.77 7.81 8.71
C ILE A 118 1.61 8.75 8.99
N ASN A 119 1.85 10.03 9.19
CA ASN A 119 0.81 11.03 9.43
C ASN A 119 -0.19 11.15 8.27
N ILE A 120 0.24 10.92 7.03
CA ILE A 120 -0.63 11.02 5.85
C ILE A 120 -1.35 9.70 5.56
N TYR A 121 -0.65 8.57 5.70
CA TYR A 121 -1.17 7.26 5.28
C TYR A 121 -1.87 6.49 6.40
N CYS A 122 -1.37 6.58 7.62
CA CYS A 122 -1.83 5.79 8.78
C CYS A 122 -1.69 6.59 10.09
N PRO A 123 -2.42 7.70 10.24
CA PRO A 123 -2.28 8.60 11.39
C PRO A 123 -2.53 7.93 12.74
N GLU A 124 -3.28 6.84 12.76
CA GLU A 124 -3.53 6.03 13.96
C GLU A 124 -2.26 5.38 14.53
N GLN A 125 -1.20 5.25 13.73
CA GLN A 125 0.08 4.67 14.14
C GLN A 125 1.14 5.74 14.50
N ALA A 126 0.81 7.02 14.35
CA ALA A 126 1.75 8.12 14.55
C ALA A 126 2.31 8.16 15.98
N ASP A 127 1.47 7.96 16.99
CA ASP A 127 1.86 7.98 18.40
C ASP A 127 2.82 6.82 18.75
N ASP A 128 2.58 5.66 18.18
CA ASP A 128 3.42 4.48 18.42
C ASP A 128 4.77 4.60 17.69
N PHE A 129 4.78 5.20 16.52
CA PHE A 129 6.01 5.51 15.82
C PHE A 129 6.82 6.59 16.55
N GLN A 130 6.17 7.61 17.08
CA GLN A 130 6.84 8.66 17.86
C GLN A 130 7.54 8.08 19.08
N LYS A 131 6.90 7.19 19.84
CA LYS A 131 7.53 6.48 20.96
C LYS A 131 8.77 5.70 20.52
N PHE A 132 8.71 5.06 19.34
CA PHE A 132 9.86 4.37 18.78
C PHE A 132 11.01 5.33 18.45
N VAL A 133 10.69 6.49 17.86
CA VAL A 133 11.70 7.53 17.52
C VAL A 133 12.35 8.09 18.80
N ASP A 134 11.57 8.32 19.85
CA ASP A 134 12.06 8.83 21.14
C ASP A 134 13.04 7.87 21.81
N ASP A 135 12.89 6.56 21.60
CA ASP A 135 13.80 5.53 22.10
C ASP A 135 15.11 5.42 21.27
N LEU A 136 15.15 6.03 20.08
CA LEU A 136 16.34 6.00 19.22
C LEU A 136 17.32 7.10 19.57
N LYS A 137 18.62 6.77 19.51
CA LYS A 137 19.68 7.79 19.50
C LYS A 137 19.83 8.34 18.10
N LEU A 138 19.17 9.45 17.83
CA LEU A 138 19.25 10.12 16.54
C LEU A 138 20.56 10.92 16.43
N ALA A 139 21.17 10.91 15.23
CA ALA A 139 22.25 11.81 14.88
C ALA A 139 21.86 12.64 13.67
N ASN A 140 22.15 13.90 13.73
CA ASN A 140 22.03 14.80 12.60
C ASN A 140 23.27 14.60 11.70
N THR A 141 23.10 13.80 10.63
CA THR A 141 24.17 13.48 9.67
C THR A 141 24.15 14.40 8.47
N ALA A 142 23.12 15.27 8.32
CA ALA A 142 23.05 16.26 7.28
C ALA A 142 23.90 17.50 7.61
N LYS A 143 25.11 17.54 7.06
CA LYS A 143 25.94 18.76 6.89
C LYS A 143 26.21 18.98 5.43
#